data_e4593c22f6ef316ecec6752debcffacb
#
_entry.id   e4593c22f6ef316ecec6752debcffacb
#
_cell.length_a   1.000
_cell.length_b   1.000
_cell.length_c   1.000
_cell.angle_alpha   90.00
_cell.angle_beta   90.00
_cell.angle_gamma   90.00
#
_symmetry.space_group_name_H-M   'P 1'
#
loop_
_entity.id
_entity.type
_entity.pdbx_description
1 polymer ?
#
loop_
_entity_poly.entity_id
_entity_poly.type
_entity_poly.pdbx_seq_one_letter_code
_entity_poly.pdbx_strand_id
1 'polypeptide(L)'
;MSSSSIAEEAIAMQKEGITPLHGILDVPNFNWSSEETFDKLLELPIQEVYFTGGEPMMVKHLPAFLERLDPDTQIRFNTNCTIWNPKLEKLLRKFRMVIMSLSLDATDRRIDYIRHGSKWKEIIEPNLHRYGSFAKVDIAPTVSILNAWFYDDIKEYADKHGYELYENLLMLPEWLHVKNAPDKLKKQFQGVDEWSSQEADPEKIEEFKRNITKLDNWRKMYIKDYLGPVAEAYGL
;
A
#
# COMPACT_ATOMS: atom_id res chain seq x y z
N MET A 1 8.78 15.72 1.82
CA MET A 1 9.02 14.33 2.26
C MET A 1 7.78 13.53 1.90
N SER A 2 7.89 12.64 0.94
CA SER A 2 6.85 11.67 0.65
C SER A 2 7.02 10.56 1.69
N SER A 3 6.26 10.60 2.77
CA SER A 3 6.31 9.52 3.74
C SER A 3 5.44 8.38 3.25
N SER A 4 6.05 7.25 2.92
CA SER A 4 5.31 6.01 3.03
C SER A 4 5.07 5.72 4.51
N SER A 5 3.95 5.10 4.87
CA SER A 5 3.71 4.68 6.27
C SER A 5 4.88 3.84 6.84
N ILE A 6 5.54 3.07 5.99
CA ILE A 6 6.76 2.30 6.29
C ILE A 6 7.94 3.21 6.66
N ALA A 7 8.15 4.31 5.94
CA ALA A 7 9.25 5.25 6.24
C ALA A 7 8.99 6.01 7.55
N GLU A 8 7.76 6.41 7.80
CA GLU A 8 7.37 7.05 9.07
C GLU A 8 7.55 6.10 10.26
N GLU A 9 7.13 4.85 10.08
CA GLU A 9 7.31 3.80 11.09
C GLU A 9 8.80 3.55 11.34
N ALA A 10 9.63 3.41 10.31
CA ALA A 10 11.06 3.22 10.44
C ALA A 10 11.75 4.38 11.18
N ILE A 11 11.36 5.62 10.87
CA ILE A 11 11.88 6.82 11.55
C ILE A 11 11.45 6.84 13.03
N ALA A 12 10.19 6.47 13.33
CA ALA A 12 9.70 6.41 14.69
C ALA A 12 10.42 5.33 15.50
N MET A 13 10.61 4.14 14.93
CA MET A 13 11.38 3.04 15.55
C MET A 13 12.82 3.46 15.85
N GLN A 14 13.50 4.13 14.92
CA GLN A 14 14.86 4.63 15.14
C GLN A 14 14.95 5.63 16.28
N LYS A 15 13.98 6.53 16.42
CA LYS A 15 13.94 7.50 17.54
C LYS A 15 13.81 6.82 18.90
N GLU A 16 13.18 5.65 18.94
CA GLU A 16 13.06 4.83 20.14
C GLU A 16 14.23 3.83 20.33
N GLY A 17 15.28 3.94 19.50
CA GLY A 17 16.44 3.04 19.55
C GLY A 17 16.17 1.63 19.01
N ILE A 18 15.09 1.45 18.25
CA ILE A 18 14.72 0.18 17.63
C ILE A 18 15.26 0.18 16.20
N THR A 19 16.00 -0.88 15.81
CA THR A 19 16.48 -1.03 14.43
C THR A 19 15.28 -1.26 13.50
N PRO A 20 15.06 -0.40 12.49
CA PRO A 20 13.96 -0.58 11.54
C PRO A 20 14.07 -1.90 10.79
N LEU A 21 12.94 -2.55 10.53
CA LEU A 21 12.89 -3.86 9.88
C LEU A 21 13.35 -3.83 8.42
N HIS A 22 13.26 -2.68 7.79
CA HIS A 22 13.62 -2.46 6.38
C HIS A 22 15.01 -1.80 6.21
N GLY A 23 15.81 -1.75 7.28
CA GLY A 23 17.10 -1.07 7.28
C GLY A 23 16.96 0.45 7.42
N ILE A 24 18.12 1.13 7.43
CA ILE A 24 18.15 2.60 7.41
C ILE A 24 17.79 3.04 6.00
N LEU A 25 16.64 3.67 5.86
CA LEU A 25 16.29 4.34 4.62
C LEU A 25 17.10 5.65 4.55
N ASP A 26 18.26 5.57 3.92
CA ASP A 26 18.97 6.77 3.46
C ASP A 26 18.21 7.32 2.26
N VAL A 27 17.09 8.00 2.54
CA VAL A 27 16.27 8.60 1.51
C VAL A 27 16.96 9.86 1.05
N PRO A 28 17.46 9.94 -0.19
CA PRO A 28 18.02 11.16 -0.72
C PRO A 28 17.04 12.32 -0.49
N ASN A 29 17.55 13.45 0.00
CA ASN A 29 16.72 14.64 0.29
C ASN A 29 16.29 15.35 -1.02
N PHE A 30 15.78 14.57 -1.99
CA PHE A 30 15.31 15.06 -3.26
C PHE A 30 13.79 15.29 -3.20
N ASN A 31 13.39 16.55 -3.30
CA ASN A 31 11.98 16.92 -3.32
C ASN A 31 11.48 17.06 -4.76
N TRP A 32 11.06 15.93 -5.37
CA TRP A 32 10.48 15.92 -6.72
C TRP A 32 9.15 16.70 -6.82
N SER A 33 8.48 16.93 -5.68
CA SER A 33 7.19 17.62 -5.61
C SER A 33 7.34 19.11 -5.27
N SER A 34 8.48 19.72 -5.61
CA SER A 34 8.67 21.16 -5.47
C SER A 34 7.83 21.93 -6.51
N GLU A 35 7.50 23.16 -6.19
CA GLU A 35 6.80 24.07 -7.10
C GLU A 35 7.57 24.24 -8.42
N GLU A 36 8.90 24.42 -8.35
CA GLU A 36 9.77 24.51 -9.51
C GLU A 36 9.69 23.30 -10.43
N THR A 37 9.63 22.08 -9.85
CA THR A 37 9.48 20.86 -10.63
C THR A 37 8.14 20.83 -11.36
N PHE A 38 7.06 21.19 -10.67
CA PHE A 38 5.73 21.26 -11.29
C PHE A 38 5.65 22.34 -12.38
N ASP A 39 6.28 23.49 -12.17
CA ASP A 39 6.34 24.54 -13.21
C ASP A 39 7.03 24.04 -14.48
N LYS A 40 8.17 23.37 -14.35
CA LYS A 40 8.86 22.77 -15.50
C LYS A 40 8.04 21.70 -16.22
N LEU A 41 7.30 20.88 -15.47
CA LEU A 41 6.43 19.88 -16.08
C LEU A 41 5.31 20.52 -16.91
N LEU A 42 4.74 21.63 -16.45
CA LEU A 42 3.66 22.34 -17.16
C LEU A 42 4.11 22.99 -18.49
N GLU A 43 5.42 23.06 -18.76
CA GLU A 43 5.95 23.48 -20.07
C GLU A 43 5.85 22.37 -21.14
N LEU A 44 5.55 21.12 -20.72
CA LEU A 44 5.46 19.96 -21.60
C LEU A 44 4.00 19.71 -22.05
N PRO A 45 3.80 19.10 -23.23
CA PRO A 45 2.46 18.69 -23.68
C PRO A 45 2.01 17.44 -22.93
N ILE A 46 1.46 17.62 -21.72
CA ILE A 46 1.10 16.53 -20.83
C ILE A 46 -0.26 15.94 -21.24
N GLN A 47 -0.29 14.66 -21.60
CA GLN A 47 -1.51 13.91 -21.88
C GLN A 47 -1.96 13.06 -20.68
N GLU A 48 -1.00 12.57 -19.90
CA GLU A 48 -1.25 11.76 -18.70
C GLU A 48 -0.24 12.12 -17.60
N VAL A 49 -0.71 12.17 -16.36
CA VAL A 49 0.14 12.28 -15.19
C VAL A 49 -0.17 11.13 -14.24
N TYR A 50 0.86 10.35 -13.90
CA TYR A 50 0.78 9.30 -12.91
C TYR A 50 1.55 9.68 -11.64
N PHE A 51 0.81 9.95 -10.57
CA PHE A 51 1.35 10.26 -9.25
C PHE A 51 1.55 8.97 -8.45
N THR A 52 2.81 8.65 -8.18
CA THR A 52 3.19 7.46 -7.42
C THR A 52 4.27 7.80 -6.40
N GLY A 53 4.55 6.87 -5.48
CA GLY A 53 5.55 7.03 -4.41
C GLY A 53 5.01 7.80 -3.20
N GLY A 54 5.39 7.38 -1.98
CA GLY A 54 4.85 7.92 -0.74
C GLY A 54 3.32 7.95 -0.71
N GLU A 55 2.75 9.07 -0.32
CA GLU A 55 1.30 9.35 -0.44
C GLU A 55 1.11 10.65 -1.24
N PRO A 56 0.75 10.57 -2.52
CA PRO A 56 0.61 11.74 -3.37
C PRO A 56 -0.42 12.76 -2.88
N MET A 57 -1.47 12.29 -2.20
CA MET A 57 -2.54 13.16 -1.68
C MET A 57 -2.06 14.11 -0.57
N MET A 58 -0.84 13.90 -0.03
CA MET A 58 -0.19 14.78 0.96
C MET A 58 0.69 15.85 0.33
N VAL A 59 0.91 15.83 -0.97
CA VAL A 59 1.83 16.76 -1.65
C VAL A 59 1.27 18.18 -1.62
N LYS A 60 2.00 19.08 -0.97
CA LYS A 60 1.57 20.47 -0.71
C LYS A 60 1.22 21.25 -1.99
N HIS A 61 2.04 21.11 -3.03
CA HIS A 61 1.91 21.86 -4.27
C HIS A 61 1.01 21.18 -5.32
N LEU A 62 0.49 19.98 -5.04
CA LEU A 62 -0.37 19.24 -5.94
C LEU A 62 -1.63 20.01 -6.36
N PRO A 63 -2.37 20.69 -5.46
CA PRO A 63 -3.55 21.44 -5.87
C PRO A 63 -3.25 22.52 -6.91
N ALA A 64 -2.18 23.31 -6.71
CA ALA A 64 -1.80 24.37 -7.63
C ALA A 64 -1.34 23.82 -9.00
N PHE A 65 -0.71 22.66 -9.02
CA PHE A 65 -0.35 21.97 -10.25
C PHE A 65 -1.59 21.50 -11.02
N LEU A 66 -2.53 20.82 -10.33
CA LEU A 66 -3.77 20.35 -10.95
C LEU A 66 -4.67 21.49 -11.47
N GLU A 67 -4.67 22.65 -10.81
CA GLU A 67 -5.41 23.82 -11.28
C GLU A 67 -4.96 24.33 -12.66
N ARG A 68 -3.70 24.08 -13.01
CA ARG A 68 -3.03 24.56 -14.24
C ARG A 68 -2.99 23.52 -15.38
N LEU A 69 -3.31 22.25 -15.08
CA LEU A 69 -3.40 21.21 -16.09
C LEU A 69 -4.65 21.36 -16.96
N ASP A 70 -4.51 20.92 -18.22
CA ASP A 70 -5.64 20.78 -19.13
C ASP A 70 -6.65 19.77 -18.56
N PRO A 71 -7.94 20.08 -18.49
CA PRO A 71 -8.96 19.12 -18.06
C PRO A 71 -9.03 17.81 -18.89
N ASP A 72 -8.53 17.80 -20.11
CA ASP A 72 -8.43 16.59 -20.91
C ASP A 72 -7.24 15.70 -20.54
N THR A 73 -6.32 16.18 -19.71
CA THR A 73 -5.22 15.36 -19.15
C THR A 73 -5.78 14.21 -18.33
N GLN A 74 -5.31 12.99 -18.58
CA GLN A 74 -5.64 11.85 -17.73
C GLN A 74 -4.84 11.93 -16.43
N ILE A 75 -5.50 11.76 -15.30
CA ILE A 75 -4.87 11.78 -13.98
C ILE A 75 -4.94 10.40 -13.33
N ARG A 76 -3.80 9.87 -12.94
CA ARG A 76 -3.71 8.61 -12.20
C ARG A 76 -2.97 8.80 -10.88
N PHE A 77 -3.50 8.20 -9.83
CA PHE A 77 -2.87 8.15 -8.51
C PHE A 77 -2.63 6.71 -8.06
N ASN A 78 -1.48 6.47 -7.45
CA ASN A 78 -1.28 5.32 -6.58
C ASN A 78 -1.32 5.80 -5.14
N THR A 79 -2.32 5.40 -4.37
CA THR A 79 -2.57 5.90 -3.01
C THR A 79 -2.87 4.76 -2.04
N ASN A 80 -2.49 4.95 -0.78
CA ASN A 80 -2.84 4.03 0.31
C ASN A 80 -4.28 4.22 0.83
N CYS A 81 -5.05 5.11 0.20
CA CYS A 81 -6.44 5.41 0.56
C CYS A 81 -6.67 6.00 1.96
N THR A 82 -5.59 6.39 2.68
CA THR A 82 -5.73 6.93 4.05
C THR A 82 -6.08 8.41 4.09
N ILE A 83 -5.88 9.14 3.00
CA ILE A 83 -6.08 10.59 2.94
C ILE A 83 -7.32 10.91 2.13
N TRP A 84 -8.17 11.76 2.68
CA TRP A 84 -9.24 12.41 1.97
C TRP A 84 -9.05 13.94 2.01
N ASN A 85 -9.11 14.58 0.86
CA ASN A 85 -8.98 16.02 0.74
C ASN A 85 -10.08 16.60 -0.15
N PRO A 86 -11.11 17.28 0.42
CA PRO A 86 -12.23 17.83 -0.35
C PRO A 86 -11.80 18.86 -1.42
N LYS A 87 -10.69 19.56 -1.17
CA LYS A 87 -10.16 20.52 -2.15
C LYS A 87 -9.61 19.79 -3.39
N LEU A 88 -8.86 18.70 -3.17
CA LEU A 88 -8.37 17.87 -4.27
C LEU A 88 -9.52 17.19 -5.00
N GLU A 89 -10.53 16.66 -4.30
CA GLU A 89 -11.70 16.08 -4.95
C GLU A 89 -12.36 17.08 -5.90
N LYS A 90 -12.60 18.32 -5.44
CA LYS A 90 -13.21 19.36 -6.28
C LYS A 90 -12.38 19.66 -7.54
N LEU A 91 -11.06 19.61 -7.44
CA LEU A 91 -10.17 19.78 -8.58
C LEU A 91 -10.21 18.57 -9.51
N LEU A 92 -10.12 17.37 -8.96
CA LEU A 92 -10.10 16.13 -9.73
C LEU A 92 -11.38 15.90 -10.53
N ARG A 93 -12.54 16.32 -10.01
CA ARG A 93 -13.83 16.28 -10.74
C ARG A 93 -13.86 17.12 -12.02
N LYS A 94 -12.86 17.98 -12.27
CA LYS A 94 -12.77 18.76 -13.50
C LYS A 94 -12.15 17.98 -14.65
N PHE A 95 -11.40 16.92 -14.35
CA PHE A 95 -10.71 16.10 -15.34
C PHE A 95 -11.63 15.07 -15.95
N ARG A 96 -11.48 14.86 -17.26
CA ARG A 96 -12.25 13.89 -18.01
C ARG A 96 -12.03 12.45 -17.55
N MET A 97 -10.80 12.14 -17.12
CA MET A 97 -10.42 10.80 -16.65
C MET A 97 -9.54 10.91 -15.40
N VAL A 98 -10.04 10.34 -14.32
CA VAL A 98 -9.29 10.15 -13.08
C VAL A 98 -9.29 8.68 -12.72
N ILE A 99 -8.12 8.13 -12.45
CA ILE A 99 -7.93 6.74 -12.02
C ILE A 99 -7.28 6.74 -10.63
N MET A 100 -7.90 6.03 -9.70
CA MET A 100 -7.40 5.86 -8.34
C MET A 100 -6.99 4.41 -8.15
N SER A 101 -5.68 4.13 -8.26
CA SER A 101 -5.10 2.81 -7.96
C SER A 101 -4.84 2.71 -6.47
N LEU A 102 -5.66 1.92 -5.78
CA LEU A 102 -5.65 1.82 -4.33
C LEU A 102 -4.78 0.66 -3.88
N SER A 103 -3.72 0.95 -3.12
CA SER A 103 -2.81 -0.06 -2.56
C SER A 103 -3.46 -0.76 -1.36
N LEU A 104 -4.42 -1.64 -1.62
CA LEU A 104 -5.18 -2.36 -0.59
C LEU A 104 -4.73 -3.82 -0.49
N ASP A 105 -4.07 -4.16 0.60
CA ASP A 105 -3.57 -5.52 0.88
C ASP A 105 -4.58 -6.39 1.65
N ALA A 106 -5.72 -5.83 2.00
CA ALA A 106 -6.93 -6.49 2.52
C ALA A 106 -8.14 -5.56 2.35
N THR A 107 -9.34 -6.14 2.39
CA THR A 107 -10.63 -5.44 2.25
C THR A 107 -11.47 -5.51 3.51
N ASP A 108 -10.82 -5.62 4.65
CA ASP A 108 -11.39 -5.60 6.00
C ASP A 108 -10.35 -5.14 7.04
N ARG A 109 -10.64 -5.37 8.33
CA ARG A 109 -9.76 -4.97 9.45
C ARG A 109 -8.35 -5.58 9.40
N ARG A 110 -8.09 -6.62 8.58
CA ARG A 110 -6.74 -7.19 8.41
C ARG A 110 -5.76 -6.15 7.86
N ILE A 111 -6.26 -5.19 7.04
CA ILE A 111 -5.43 -4.10 6.54
C ILE A 111 -4.87 -3.22 7.66
N ASP A 112 -5.57 -3.11 8.79
CA ASP A 112 -5.13 -2.28 9.93
C ASP A 112 -3.81 -2.80 10.51
N TYR A 113 -3.62 -4.12 10.48
CA TYR A 113 -2.38 -4.77 10.87
C TYR A 113 -1.31 -4.73 9.76
N ILE A 114 -1.67 -5.10 8.52
CA ILE A 114 -0.73 -5.18 7.40
C ILE A 114 -0.14 -3.80 7.09
N ARG A 115 -0.99 -2.78 7.09
CA ARG A 115 -0.61 -1.37 6.86
C ARG A 115 -0.88 -0.57 8.13
N HIS A 116 0.07 -0.59 9.05
CA HIS A 116 -0.08 0.11 10.32
C HIS A 116 -0.49 1.58 10.14
N GLY A 117 -1.48 2.00 10.93
CA GLY A 117 -2.09 3.34 10.81
C GLY A 117 -3.28 3.42 9.84
N SER A 118 -3.49 2.41 8.99
CA SER A 118 -4.76 2.25 8.28
C SER A 118 -5.88 1.86 9.27
N LYS A 119 -7.10 2.21 8.94
CA LYS A 119 -8.30 1.84 9.70
C LYS A 119 -9.41 1.58 8.70
N TRP A 120 -9.74 0.30 8.49
CA TRP A 120 -10.69 -0.09 7.45
C TRP A 120 -12.00 0.68 7.55
N LYS A 121 -12.69 0.52 8.67
CA LYS A 121 -14.05 1.07 8.86
C LYS A 121 -14.08 2.59 8.95
N GLU A 122 -13.09 3.19 9.61
CA GLU A 122 -13.08 4.62 9.90
C GLU A 122 -12.50 5.46 8.76
N ILE A 123 -11.57 4.91 7.98
CA ILE A 123 -10.79 5.67 7.00
C ILE A 123 -10.90 5.07 5.60
N ILE A 124 -10.48 3.79 5.42
CA ILE A 124 -10.27 3.22 4.09
C ILE A 124 -11.59 3.05 3.34
N GLU A 125 -12.54 2.34 3.93
CA GLU A 125 -13.82 2.05 3.29
C GLU A 125 -14.60 3.34 2.97
N PRO A 126 -14.72 4.36 3.86
CA PRO A 126 -15.31 5.64 3.52
C PRO A 126 -14.60 6.37 2.38
N ASN A 127 -13.25 6.39 2.36
CA ASN A 127 -12.50 7.06 1.31
C ASN A 127 -12.62 6.34 -0.03
N LEU A 128 -12.63 5.01 -0.02
CA LEU A 128 -12.84 4.19 -1.22
C LEU A 128 -14.20 4.53 -1.88
N HIS A 129 -15.28 4.59 -1.10
CA HIS A 129 -16.59 4.98 -1.61
C HIS A 129 -16.59 6.41 -2.17
N ARG A 130 -15.89 7.34 -1.53
CA ARG A 130 -15.75 8.72 -2.02
C ARG A 130 -15.01 8.75 -3.35
N TYR A 131 -13.87 8.07 -3.48
CA TYR A 131 -13.12 7.97 -4.73
C TYR A 131 -13.95 7.34 -5.83
N GLY A 132 -14.64 6.24 -5.57
CA GLY A 132 -15.52 5.58 -6.52
C GLY A 132 -16.70 6.43 -7.00
N SER A 133 -17.02 7.54 -6.30
CA SER A 133 -18.08 8.45 -6.72
C SER A 133 -17.71 9.36 -7.89
N PHE A 134 -16.42 9.47 -8.25
CA PHE A 134 -15.97 10.38 -9.32
C PHE A 134 -14.80 9.86 -10.15
N ALA A 135 -14.12 8.83 -9.71
CA ALA A 135 -12.96 8.26 -10.38
C ALA A 135 -13.20 6.80 -10.75
N LYS A 136 -12.50 6.33 -11.78
CA LYS A 136 -12.30 4.89 -11.95
C LYS A 136 -11.40 4.39 -10.83
N VAL A 137 -11.83 3.38 -10.11
CA VAL A 137 -11.06 2.77 -9.03
C VAL A 137 -10.51 1.43 -9.49
N ASP A 138 -9.23 1.20 -9.24
CA ASP A 138 -8.62 -0.11 -9.28
C ASP A 138 -7.96 -0.45 -7.93
N ILE A 139 -7.84 -1.74 -7.63
CA ILE A 139 -7.18 -2.24 -6.42
C ILE A 139 -5.84 -2.86 -6.83
N ALA A 140 -4.77 -2.41 -6.19
CA ALA A 140 -3.40 -2.84 -6.46
C ALA A 140 -2.75 -3.43 -5.19
N PRO A 141 -3.10 -4.65 -4.78
CA PRO A 141 -2.52 -5.31 -3.62
C PRO A 141 -1.07 -5.69 -3.87
N THR A 142 -0.27 -5.65 -2.80
CA THR A 142 1.06 -6.24 -2.80
C THR A 142 0.98 -7.58 -2.08
N VAL A 143 1.00 -8.67 -2.85
CA VAL A 143 0.85 -10.03 -2.34
C VAL A 143 2.11 -10.44 -1.55
N SER A 144 1.91 -10.87 -0.32
CA SER A 144 2.94 -11.31 0.61
C SER A 144 2.44 -12.46 1.50
N ILE A 145 3.28 -12.97 2.38
CA ILE A 145 2.87 -13.95 3.39
C ILE A 145 1.67 -13.45 4.21
N LEU A 146 1.56 -12.13 4.42
CA LEU A 146 0.53 -11.56 5.29
C LEU A 146 -0.88 -11.59 4.68
N ASN A 147 -1.01 -11.70 3.35
CA ASN A 147 -2.32 -11.63 2.68
C ASN A 147 -2.59 -12.74 1.65
N ALA A 148 -1.60 -13.51 1.26
CA ALA A 148 -1.77 -14.53 0.21
C ALA A 148 -2.82 -15.60 0.56
N TRP A 149 -3.00 -15.96 1.83
CA TRP A 149 -3.94 -16.99 2.26
C TRP A 149 -5.43 -16.56 2.18
N PHE A 150 -5.69 -15.26 2.14
CA PHE A 150 -7.05 -14.71 2.00
C PHE A 150 -7.19 -13.80 0.76
N TYR A 151 -6.36 -14.04 -0.24
CA TYR A 151 -6.33 -13.22 -1.44
C TYR A 151 -7.66 -13.24 -2.22
N ASP A 152 -8.40 -14.34 -2.15
CA ASP A 152 -9.71 -14.45 -2.79
C ASP A 152 -10.75 -13.48 -2.19
N ASP A 153 -10.66 -13.13 -0.89
CA ASP A 153 -11.53 -12.11 -0.31
C ASP A 153 -11.33 -10.74 -0.99
N ILE A 154 -10.08 -10.44 -1.42
CA ILE A 154 -9.76 -9.21 -2.15
C ILE A 154 -10.36 -9.27 -3.56
N LYS A 155 -10.26 -10.43 -4.25
CA LYS A 155 -10.87 -10.65 -5.57
C LYS A 155 -12.39 -10.50 -5.51
N GLU A 156 -13.03 -11.19 -4.58
CA GLU A 156 -14.48 -11.13 -4.41
C GLU A 156 -14.96 -9.70 -4.12
N TYR A 157 -14.19 -8.95 -3.30
CA TYR A 157 -14.49 -7.56 -3.04
C TYR A 157 -14.36 -6.70 -4.29
N ALA A 158 -13.29 -6.87 -5.07
CA ALA A 158 -13.08 -6.15 -6.32
C ALA A 158 -14.20 -6.45 -7.34
N ASP A 159 -14.52 -7.70 -7.55
CA ASP A 159 -15.58 -8.16 -8.46
C ASP A 159 -16.94 -7.60 -8.06
N LYS A 160 -17.29 -7.69 -6.79
CA LYS A 160 -18.55 -7.18 -6.25
C LYS A 160 -18.74 -5.68 -6.51
N HIS A 161 -17.65 -4.91 -6.52
CA HIS A 161 -17.70 -3.46 -6.69
C HIS A 161 -17.35 -3.02 -8.13
N GLY A 162 -17.02 -3.95 -9.02
CA GLY A 162 -16.62 -3.68 -10.40
C GLY A 162 -15.24 -2.98 -10.48
N TYR A 163 -14.35 -3.23 -9.54
CA TYR A 163 -13.00 -2.68 -9.54
C TYR A 163 -12.04 -3.61 -10.29
N GLU A 164 -11.15 -3.02 -11.09
CA GLU A 164 -10.05 -3.79 -11.68
C GLU A 164 -9.02 -4.15 -10.60
N LEU A 165 -8.38 -5.30 -10.77
CA LEU A 165 -7.38 -5.81 -9.84
C LEU A 165 -6.02 -5.93 -10.54
N TYR A 166 -5.00 -5.30 -9.98
CA TYR A 166 -3.60 -5.35 -10.45
C TYR A 166 -2.70 -5.93 -9.37
N GLU A 167 -2.33 -7.19 -9.51
CA GLU A 167 -1.49 -7.89 -8.54
C GLU A 167 -0.03 -7.44 -8.64
N ASN A 168 0.58 -7.16 -7.48
CA ASN A 168 2.01 -6.99 -7.34
C ASN A 168 2.53 -8.04 -6.36
N LEU A 169 3.54 -8.80 -6.73
CA LEU A 169 4.18 -9.72 -5.80
C LEU A 169 5.27 -9.00 -5.01
N LEU A 170 5.26 -9.13 -3.69
CA LEU A 170 6.30 -8.58 -2.83
C LEU A 170 7.61 -9.34 -3.01
N MET A 171 8.61 -8.71 -3.59
CA MET A 171 9.94 -9.29 -3.76
C MET A 171 10.85 -9.03 -2.56
N LEU A 172 10.71 -7.85 -1.94
CA LEU A 172 11.51 -7.42 -0.79
C LEU A 172 10.63 -6.75 0.28
N PRO A 173 10.91 -7.01 1.56
CA PRO A 173 11.97 -7.84 2.09
C PRO A 173 11.66 -9.34 1.91
N GLU A 174 12.69 -10.16 1.66
CA GLU A 174 12.50 -11.60 1.32
C GLU A 174 11.76 -12.39 2.39
N TRP A 175 11.89 -12.03 3.67
CA TRP A 175 11.20 -12.72 4.77
C TRP A 175 9.67 -12.57 4.73
N LEU A 176 9.12 -11.65 3.90
CA LEU A 176 7.69 -11.50 3.62
C LEU A 176 7.27 -12.12 2.28
N HIS A 177 8.23 -12.58 1.47
CA HIS A 177 7.93 -13.19 0.17
C HIS A 177 7.25 -14.54 0.36
N VAL A 178 6.19 -14.81 -0.38
CA VAL A 178 5.33 -16.00 -0.28
C VAL A 178 6.10 -17.33 -0.40
N LYS A 179 7.23 -17.38 -1.12
CA LYS A 179 8.08 -18.56 -1.20
C LYS A 179 8.58 -19.03 0.16
N ASN A 180 8.78 -18.11 1.12
CA ASN A 180 9.32 -18.37 2.44
C ASN A 180 8.23 -18.68 3.49
N ALA A 181 6.98 -18.86 3.07
CA ALA A 181 5.94 -19.34 3.97
C ALA A 181 6.13 -20.81 4.33
N PRO A 182 5.75 -21.25 5.56
CA PRO A 182 5.67 -22.66 5.91
C PRO A 182 4.73 -23.43 4.98
N ASP A 183 5.03 -24.71 4.68
CA ASP A 183 4.25 -25.54 3.76
C ASP A 183 2.76 -25.64 4.16
N LYS A 184 2.49 -25.66 5.48
CA LYS A 184 1.11 -25.65 6.00
C LYS A 184 0.32 -24.43 5.48
N LEU A 185 0.96 -23.27 5.40
CA LEU A 185 0.35 -22.03 4.93
C LEU A 185 0.30 -21.99 3.40
N LYS A 186 1.36 -22.42 2.72
CA LYS A 186 1.43 -22.45 1.24
C LYS A 186 0.30 -23.23 0.60
N LYS A 187 -0.12 -24.33 1.20
CA LYS A 187 -1.27 -25.12 0.73
C LYS A 187 -2.60 -24.38 0.70
N GLN A 188 -2.68 -23.24 1.38
CA GLN A 188 -3.86 -22.39 1.43
C GLN A 188 -3.75 -21.18 0.49
N PHE A 189 -2.57 -20.95 -0.12
CA PHE A 189 -2.38 -19.84 -1.05
C PHE A 189 -3.09 -20.15 -2.36
N GLN A 190 -3.79 -19.16 -2.86
CA GLN A 190 -4.50 -19.23 -4.13
C GLN A 190 -3.90 -18.20 -5.09
N GLY A 191 -3.70 -18.61 -6.35
CA GLY A 191 -3.20 -17.71 -7.39
C GLY A 191 -1.72 -17.34 -7.34
N VAL A 192 -0.91 -17.99 -6.49
CA VAL A 192 0.57 -17.78 -6.37
C VAL A 192 1.34 -19.11 -6.50
N ASP A 193 0.81 -20.03 -7.32
CA ASP A 193 1.29 -21.42 -7.42
C ASP A 193 2.77 -21.54 -7.77
N GLU A 194 3.28 -20.68 -8.66
CA GLU A 194 4.70 -20.71 -9.06
C GLU A 194 5.65 -20.51 -7.86
N TRP A 195 5.32 -19.60 -6.96
CA TRP A 195 6.16 -19.25 -5.81
C TRP A 195 5.88 -20.12 -4.60
N SER A 196 4.64 -20.59 -4.45
CA SER A 196 4.24 -21.46 -3.33
C SER A 196 4.84 -22.86 -3.44
N SER A 197 5.22 -23.31 -4.65
CA SER A 197 5.88 -24.61 -4.88
C SER A 197 7.36 -24.61 -4.51
N GLN A 198 8.01 -23.45 -4.33
CA GLN A 198 9.42 -23.36 -3.97
C GLN A 198 9.65 -23.73 -2.50
N GLU A 199 10.80 -24.33 -2.22
CA GLU A 199 11.21 -24.64 -0.84
C GLU A 199 11.45 -23.34 -0.06
N ALA A 200 10.93 -23.29 1.16
CA ALA A 200 11.12 -22.14 2.04
C ALA A 200 12.54 -22.14 2.64
N ASP A 201 13.14 -20.97 2.71
CA ASP A 201 14.39 -20.77 3.44
C ASP A 201 14.11 -20.76 4.96
N PRO A 202 14.66 -21.74 5.73
CA PRO A 202 14.46 -21.80 7.17
C PRO A 202 14.92 -20.53 7.91
N GLU A 203 15.96 -19.86 7.40
CA GLU A 203 16.44 -18.60 7.98
C GLU A 203 15.40 -17.49 7.83
N LYS A 204 14.72 -17.44 6.69
CA LYS A 204 13.65 -16.46 6.42
C LYS A 204 12.39 -16.72 7.25
N ILE A 205 12.10 -17.98 7.56
CA ILE A 205 11.04 -18.34 8.50
C ILE A 205 11.35 -17.79 9.90
N GLU A 206 12.56 -17.99 10.39
CA GLU A 206 12.97 -17.48 11.71
C GLU A 206 13.09 -15.93 11.69
N GLU A 207 13.53 -15.35 10.58
CA GLU A 207 13.55 -13.89 10.39
C GLU A 207 12.13 -13.29 10.48
N PHE A 208 11.14 -13.93 9.85
CA PHE A 208 9.73 -13.53 9.94
C PHE A 208 9.27 -13.51 11.40
N LYS A 209 9.47 -14.61 12.15
CA LYS A 209 9.07 -14.69 13.56
C LYS A 209 9.67 -13.57 14.40
N ARG A 210 10.97 -13.36 14.28
CA ARG A 210 11.67 -12.30 15.02
C ARG A 210 11.12 -10.92 14.69
N ASN A 211 10.90 -10.64 13.41
CA ASN A 211 10.46 -9.34 12.95
C ASN A 211 9.00 -9.06 13.32
N ILE A 212 8.12 -10.03 13.15
CA ILE A 212 6.71 -9.92 13.57
C ILE A 212 6.62 -9.70 15.08
N THR A 213 7.36 -10.47 15.89
CA THR A 213 7.38 -10.29 17.34
C THR A 213 7.81 -8.87 17.75
N LYS A 214 8.82 -8.30 17.08
CA LYS A 214 9.24 -6.91 17.32
C LYS A 214 8.14 -5.91 16.95
N LEU A 215 7.53 -6.09 15.76
CA LEU A 215 6.44 -5.23 15.29
C LEU A 215 5.23 -5.27 16.22
N ASP A 216 4.80 -6.47 16.62
CA ASP A 216 3.68 -6.66 17.52
C ASP A 216 3.89 -5.94 18.85
N ASN A 217 5.09 -6.08 19.42
CA ASN A 217 5.45 -5.43 20.68
C ASN A 217 5.51 -3.91 20.54
N TRP A 218 6.04 -3.40 19.44
CA TRP A 218 6.15 -1.96 19.21
C TRP A 218 4.79 -1.33 18.91
N ARG A 219 3.99 -1.95 18.02
CA ARG A 219 2.66 -1.45 17.62
C ARG A 219 1.58 -1.67 18.69
N LYS A 220 1.81 -2.59 19.66
CA LYS A 220 0.79 -3.13 20.57
C LYS A 220 -0.40 -3.73 19.81
N MET A 221 -0.12 -4.30 18.66
CA MET A 221 -1.05 -5.04 17.81
C MET A 221 -0.44 -6.40 17.53
N TYR A 222 -1.20 -7.47 17.72
CA TYR A 222 -0.67 -8.83 17.64
C TYR A 222 -1.19 -9.53 16.40
N ILE A 223 -0.30 -10.13 15.61
CA ILE A 223 -0.63 -10.83 14.36
C ILE A 223 -1.77 -11.84 14.54
N LYS A 224 -1.79 -12.56 15.65
CA LYS A 224 -2.83 -13.57 15.95
C LYS A 224 -4.25 -12.99 15.99
N ASP A 225 -4.40 -11.71 16.33
CA ASP A 225 -5.71 -11.06 16.45
C ASP A 225 -6.28 -10.64 15.09
N TYR A 226 -5.42 -10.55 14.07
CA TYR A 226 -5.77 -10.11 12.72
C TYR A 226 -5.59 -11.20 11.67
N LEU A 227 -4.50 -11.96 11.76
CA LEU A 227 -4.04 -12.93 10.78
C LEU A 227 -3.80 -14.30 11.46
N GLY A 228 -4.81 -14.79 12.19
CA GLY A 228 -4.72 -16.01 12.99
C GLY A 228 -4.08 -17.21 12.28
N PRO A 229 -4.52 -17.59 11.05
CA PRO A 229 -3.91 -18.71 10.32
C PRO A 229 -2.42 -18.51 10.01
N VAL A 230 -1.98 -17.27 9.74
CA VAL A 230 -0.56 -16.95 9.55
C VAL A 230 0.19 -17.12 10.85
N ALA A 231 -0.33 -16.53 11.95
CA ALA A 231 0.27 -16.66 13.27
C ALA A 231 0.43 -18.14 13.67
N GLU A 232 -0.65 -18.94 13.52
CA GLU A 232 -0.63 -20.37 13.83
C GLU A 232 0.42 -21.14 13.00
N ALA A 233 0.55 -20.82 11.72
CA ALA A 233 1.51 -21.50 10.85
C ALA A 233 2.96 -21.25 11.27
N TYR A 234 3.24 -20.08 11.84
CA TYR A 234 4.56 -19.71 12.35
C TYR A 234 4.77 -20.02 13.85
N GLY A 235 3.72 -20.44 14.57
CA GLY A 235 3.77 -20.67 16.02
C GLY A 235 3.90 -19.40 16.86
N LEU A 236 3.20 -18.32 16.43
CA LEU A 236 3.15 -17.00 17.08
C LEU A 236 1.87 -16.79 17.89
#